data_c1924e2017d3e2d9591a41b0a8c2fdd8
#
_entry.id   c1924e2017d3e2d9591a41b0a8c2fdd8
#
_cell.length_a   1.000
_cell.length_b   1.000
_cell.length_c   1.000
_cell.angle_alpha   90.00
_cell.angle_beta   90.00
_cell.angle_gamma   90.00
#
_symmetry.space_group_name_H-M   'P 1'
#
loop_
_entity.id
_entity.type
_entity.pdbx_description
1 polymer ?
#
loop_
_entity_poly.entity_id
_entity_poly.type
_entity_poly.pdbx_seq_one_letter_code
_entity_poly.pdbx_strand_id
1 'polypeptide(L)'
;MATQAAVRLHYLAGLTQAQTATQVGTSAGAIRVQLHQARARLRQRLGPWRREERMPVDEVTGWVEMRVVDVRRAVATDDKPERNVVLLEESGGDRRLLIWVGPFEAVALALGLREIDLPRPLTYRFAAGLLAAAGGSLREVRITRLEEGTFYAEAIVDGAAGQRSVDARPSDALTLALLVDAPVRVDPGSSKSPGPASSHGASGCRSSRRTPPRSSATG
;
A
#
# COMPACT_ATOMS: atom_id res chain seq x y z
N MET A 1 0.21 13.94 24.58
CA MET A 1 1.28 14.52 23.74
C MET A 1 2.69 14.07 24.15
N ALA A 2 3.11 14.10 25.42
CA ALA A 2 4.47 13.73 25.85
C ALA A 2 4.92 12.30 25.46
N THR A 3 4.05 11.29 25.55
CA THR A 3 4.39 9.90 25.18
C THR A 3 4.71 9.73 23.70
N GLN A 4 4.03 10.45 22.79
CA GLN A 4 4.34 10.41 21.36
C GLN A 4 5.72 11.03 21.05
N ALA A 5 6.05 12.14 21.71
CA ALA A 5 7.36 12.78 21.58
C ALA A 5 8.47 11.84 22.04
N ALA A 6 8.30 11.19 23.21
CA ALA A 6 9.26 10.23 23.74
C ALA A 6 9.49 9.03 22.80
N VAL A 7 8.41 8.47 22.23
CA VAL A 7 8.50 7.36 21.25
C VAL A 7 9.24 7.79 19.99
N ARG A 8 8.91 8.95 19.42
CA ARG A 8 9.58 9.48 18.22
C ARG A 8 11.06 9.71 18.43
N LEU A 9 11.43 10.38 19.52
CA LEU A 9 12.82 10.70 19.82
C LEU A 9 13.66 9.44 20.10
N HIS A 10 13.09 8.48 20.84
CA HIS A 10 13.82 7.27 21.18
C HIS A 10 13.94 6.28 20.01
N TYR A 11 12.84 5.99 19.28
CA TYR A 11 12.84 4.94 18.25
C TYR A 11 13.12 5.44 16.83
N LEU A 12 12.76 6.66 16.50
CA LEU A 12 12.97 7.18 15.15
C LEU A 12 14.22 8.04 15.03
N ALA A 13 14.55 8.82 16.09
CA ALA A 13 15.76 9.63 16.12
C ALA A 13 16.96 8.94 16.78
N GLY A 14 16.78 7.72 17.33
CA GLY A 14 17.86 6.92 17.92
C GLY A 14 18.43 7.45 19.24
N LEU A 15 17.73 8.38 19.93
CA LEU A 15 18.22 8.96 21.17
C LEU A 15 18.15 7.96 22.33
N THR A 16 19.12 8.01 23.22
CA THR A 16 19.07 7.27 24.49
C THR A 16 17.94 7.77 25.38
N GLN A 17 17.52 6.99 26.37
CA GLN A 17 16.49 7.41 27.32
C GLN A 17 16.87 8.69 28.09
N ALA A 18 18.15 8.86 28.40
CA ALA A 18 18.65 10.06 29.06
C ALA A 18 18.58 11.30 28.14
N GLN A 19 19.02 11.17 26.89
CA GLN A 19 18.91 12.23 25.88
C GLN A 19 17.45 12.60 25.58
N THR A 20 16.58 11.58 25.47
CA THR A 20 15.15 11.79 25.29
C THR A 20 14.54 12.55 26.49
N ALA A 21 14.94 12.20 27.70
CA ALA A 21 14.49 12.85 28.93
C ALA A 21 14.88 14.34 28.95
N THR A 22 16.10 14.67 28.57
CA THR A 22 16.57 16.05 28.46
C THR A 22 15.76 16.84 27.44
N GLN A 23 15.50 16.28 26.27
CA GLN A 23 14.73 16.97 25.23
C GLN A 23 13.24 17.13 25.55
N VAL A 24 12.66 16.19 26.27
CA VAL A 24 11.23 16.24 26.66
C VAL A 24 11.02 17.01 27.96
N GLY A 25 12.10 17.38 28.67
CA GLY A 25 12.03 18.09 29.97
C GLY A 25 11.52 17.20 31.11
N THR A 26 11.94 15.94 31.17
CA THR A 26 11.50 14.98 32.18
C THR A 26 12.67 14.11 32.68
N SER A 27 12.40 13.15 33.58
CA SER A 27 13.44 12.23 34.06
C SER A 27 13.58 10.99 33.15
N ALA A 28 14.76 10.38 33.12
CA ALA A 28 14.98 9.12 32.39
C ALA A 28 14.08 7.99 32.91
N GLY A 29 13.75 7.98 34.19
CA GLY A 29 12.80 7.06 34.79
C GLY A 29 11.39 7.23 34.21
N ALA A 30 10.91 8.47 34.06
CA ALA A 30 9.62 8.78 33.47
C ALA A 30 9.58 8.36 31.98
N ILE A 31 10.65 8.59 31.22
CA ILE A 31 10.76 8.11 29.85
C ILE A 31 10.67 6.59 29.76
N ARG A 32 11.35 5.86 30.67
CA ARG A 32 11.28 4.39 30.75
C ARG A 32 9.84 3.91 30.94
N VAL A 33 9.10 4.52 31.87
CA VAL A 33 7.69 4.18 32.12
C VAL A 33 6.82 4.49 30.90
N GLN A 34 6.99 5.65 30.26
CA GLN A 34 6.24 6.02 29.06
C GLN A 34 6.49 5.07 27.89
N LEU A 35 7.75 4.68 27.65
CA LEU A 35 8.11 3.72 26.61
C LEU A 35 7.55 2.32 26.94
N HIS A 36 7.58 1.91 28.22
CA HIS A 36 6.98 0.64 28.65
C HIS A 36 5.47 0.61 28.39
N GLN A 37 4.75 1.66 28.80
CA GLN A 37 3.31 1.79 28.55
C GLN A 37 2.99 1.85 27.04
N ALA A 38 3.79 2.55 26.25
CA ALA A 38 3.63 2.59 24.79
C ALA A 38 3.78 1.20 24.17
N ARG A 39 4.80 0.44 24.60
CA ARG A 39 4.99 -0.96 24.16
C ARG A 39 3.83 -1.86 24.60
N ALA A 40 3.32 -1.70 25.81
CA ALA A 40 2.19 -2.48 26.30
C ALA A 40 0.91 -2.21 25.49
N ARG A 41 0.61 -0.95 25.21
CA ARG A 41 -0.52 -0.54 24.36
C ARG A 41 -0.35 -1.07 22.93
N LEU A 42 0.86 -1.02 22.38
CA LEU A 42 1.15 -1.57 21.07
C LEU A 42 0.94 -3.09 21.05
N ARG A 43 1.41 -3.81 22.08
CA ARG A 43 1.18 -5.25 22.20
C ARG A 43 -0.31 -5.60 22.33
N GLN A 44 -1.10 -4.79 23.03
CA GLN A 44 -2.56 -4.99 23.10
C GLN A 44 -3.23 -4.78 21.76
N ARG A 45 -2.79 -3.78 21.00
CA ARG A 45 -3.31 -3.53 19.64
C ARG A 45 -2.83 -4.56 18.62
N LEU A 46 -1.62 -5.06 18.77
CA LEU A 46 -1.04 -6.11 17.90
C LEU A 46 -1.35 -7.54 18.44
N GLY A 47 -1.91 -7.67 19.63
CA GLY A 47 -2.27 -8.95 20.22
C GLY A 47 -3.25 -9.79 19.39
N PRO A 48 -4.23 -9.21 18.73
CA PRO A 48 -5.09 -9.91 17.76
C PRO A 48 -4.32 -10.53 16.59
N TRP A 49 -3.20 -9.92 16.19
CA TRP A 49 -2.34 -10.40 15.10
C TRP A 49 -1.61 -11.73 15.41
N ARG A 50 -1.52 -12.11 16.67
CA ARG A 50 -0.93 -13.40 17.09
C ARG A 50 -1.92 -14.56 17.12
N ARG A 51 -3.20 -14.26 16.96
CA ARG A 51 -4.27 -15.24 17.04
C ARG A 51 -5.18 -15.08 15.83
N GLU A 52 -4.61 -15.17 14.63
CA GLU A 52 -5.44 -15.46 13.49
C GLU A 52 -5.92 -16.90 13.64
N GLU A 53 -7.15 -17.00 14.14
CA GLU A 53 -7.95 -18.20 14.00
C GLU A 53 -7.93 -18.57 12.53
N ARG A 54 -7.64 -19.83 12.28
CA ARG A 54 -7.72 -20.52 10.99
C ARG A 54 -9.05 -20.17 10.34
N MET A 55 -9.09 -19.07 9.56
CA MET A 55 -10.21 -18.84 8.67
C MET A 55 -10.20 -20.00 7.68
N PRO A 56 -11.29 -20.76 7.54
CA PRO A 56 -11.40 -21.69 6.43
C PRO A 56 -11.18 -20.86 5.17
N VAL A 57 -10.26 -21.36 4.34
CA VAL A 57 -10.07 -20.78 3.01
C VAL A 57 -11.25 -21.25 2.18
N ASP A 58 -12.40 -20.60 2.41
CA ASP A 58 -13.57 -20.85 1.60
C ASP A 58 -13.22 -20.47 0.18
N GLU A 59 -13.51 -21.36 -0.74
CA GLU A 59 -13.56 -21.08 -2.17
C GLU A 59 -14.61 -19.99 -2.42
N VAL A 60 -14.18 -18.73 -2.20
CA VAL A 60 -14.98 -17.58 -2.61
C VAL A 60 -14.95 -17.58 -4.14
N THR A 61 -15.96 -18.17 -4.74
CA THR A 61 -16.26 -18.04 -6.15
C THR A 61 -16.45 -16.56 -6.47
N GLY A 62 -15.48 -15.97 -7.15
CA GLY A 62 -15.60 -14.57 -7.59
C GLY A 62 -14.32 -13.75 -7.57
N TRP A 63 -13.22 -14.26 -7.06
CA TRP A 63 -11.92 -13.55 -7.11
C TRP A 63 -11.50 -13.26 -8.55
N VAL A 64 -11.01 -12.04 -8.77
CA VAL A 64 -10.48 -11.61 -10.07
C VAL A 64 -8.98 -11.77 -10.05
N GLU A 65 -8.42 -12.58 -10.94
CA GLU A 65 -6.99 -12.70 -11.09
C GLU A 65 -6.44 -11.46 -11.80
N MET A 66 -5.49 -10.82 -11.14
CA MET A 66 -4.82 -9.62 -11.62
C MET A 66 -3.31 -9.78 -11.58
N ARG A 67 -2.63 -9.04 -12.44
CA ARG A 67 -1.16 -8.98 -12.44
C ARG A 67 -0.69 -7.54 -12.29
N VAL A 68 0.42 -7.35 -11.63
CA VAL A 68 1.10 -6.05 -11.59
C VAL A 68 1.73 -5.81 -12.96
N VAL A 69 1.35 -4.73 -13.62
CA VAL A 69 1.85 -4.41 -14.96
C VAL A 69 2.75 -3.19 -14.98
N ASP A 70 2.60 -2.27 -14.03
CA ASP A 70 3.40 -1.06 -14.00
C ASP A 70 3.47 -0.44 -12.60
N VAL A 71 4.55 0.30 -12.36
CA VAL A 71 4.72 1.16 -11.18
C VAL A 71 5.06 2.56 -11.68
N ARG A 72 4.15 3.50 -11.47
CA ARG A 72 4.27 4.88 -11.97
C ARG A 72 4.44 5.87 -10.85
N ARG A 73 5.16 6.92 -11.17
CA ARG A 73 5.25 8.12 -10.36
C ARG A 73 4.23 9.13 -10.89
N ALA A 74 3.21 9.43 -10.09
CA ALA A 74 2.28 10.51 -10.41
C ALA A 74 2.94 11.85 -10.03
N VAL A 75 3.11 12.70 -11.03
CA VAL A 75 3.75 14.01 -10.85
C VAL A 75 2.90 14.88 -9.93
N ALA A 76 3.56 15.61 -9.03
CA ALA A 76 2.91 16.60 -8.19
C ALA A 76 2.20 17.66 -9.05
N THR A 77 0.97 17.97 -8.67
CA THR A 77 0.24 19.16 -9.16
C THR A 77 0.10 20.13 -8.01
N ASP A 78 -0.29 21.39 -8.28
CA ASP A 78 -0.40 22.44 -7.26
C ASP A 78 -1.26 22.02 -6.04
N ASP A 79 -2.23 21.11 -6.24
CA ASP A 79 -3.15 20.63 -5.21
C ASP A 79 -2.84 19.24 -4.66
N LYS A 80 -1.89 18.47 -5.24
CA LYS A 80 -1.64 17.09 -4.85
C LYS A 80 -0.15 16.80 -4.78
N PRO A 81 0.33 16.24 -3.65
CA PRO A 81 1.71 15.84 -3.51
C PRO A 81 2.03 14.70 -4.48
N GLU A 82 3.30 14.60 -4.82
CA GLU A 82 3.82 13.49 -5.58
C GLU A 82 3.50 12.15 -4.91
N ARG A 83 2.99 11.20 -5.68
CA ARG A 83 2.61 9.87 -5.20
C ARG A 83 3.05 8.81 -6.20
N ASN A 84 3.38 7.64 -5.69
CA ASN A 84 3.60 6.48 -6.52
C ASN A 84 2.34 5.62 -6.56
N VAL A 85 2.11 4.98 -7.70
CA VAL A 85 0.95 4.13 -7.93
C VAL A 85 1.38 2.84 -8.61
N VAL A 86 0.85 1.73 -8.11
CA VAL A 86 0.94 0.42 -8.74
C VAL A 86 -0.30 0.21 -9.57
N LEU A 87 -0.12 -0.21 -10.81
CA LEU A 87 -1.18 -0.59 -11.73
C LEU A 87 -1.29 -2.11 -11.79
N LEU A 88 -2.45 -2.63 -11.47
CA LEU A 88 -2.82 -4.01 -11.71
C LEU A 88 -3.83 -4.07 -12.85
N GLU A 89 -3.70 -5.10 -13.70
CA GLU A 89 -4.64 -5.40 -14.78
C GLU A 89 -5.15 -6.83 -14.64
N GLU A 90 -6.42 -7.01 -14.96
CA GLU A 90 -7.08 -8.32 -14.98
C GLU A 90 -6.48 -9.22 -16.05
N SER A 91 -6.19 -10.47 -15.72
CA SER A 91 -5.72 -11.47 -16.66
C SER A 91 -6.84 -11.86 -17.64
N GLY A 92 -6.79 -11.28 -18.84
CA GLY A 92 -7.80 -11.55 -19.88
C GLY A 92 -9.09 -10.71 -19.81
N GLY A 93 -9.12 -9.64 -19.02
CA GLY A 93 -10.24 -8.71 -18.88
C GLY A 93 -9.82 -7.25 -19.03
N ASP A 94 -10.80 -6.36 -18.84
CA ASP A 94 -10.63 -4.91 -18.97
C ASP A 94 -10.49 -4.17 -17.63
N ARG A 95 -10.51 -4.89 -16.50
CA ARG A 95 -10.47 -4.26 -15.18
C ARG A 95 -9.07 -3.81 -14.85
N ARG A 96 -8.98 -2.63 -14.26
CA ARG A 96 -7.74 -2.05 -13.75
C ARG A 96 -7.91 -1.63 -12.31
N LEU A 97 -6.85 -1.84 -11.53
CA LEU A 97 -6.80 -1.40 -10.16
C LEU A 97 -5.56 -0.55 -9.93
N LEU A 98 -5.74 0.62 -9.32
CA LEU A 98 -4.67 1.54 -8.96
C LEU A 98 -4.51 1.56 -7.44
N ILE A 99 -3.34 1.23 -6.95
CA ILE A 99 -3.03 1.23 -5.51
C ILE A 99 -1.91 2.23 -5.25
N TRP A 100 -2.17 3.20 -4.38
CA TRP A 100 -1.17 4.17 -3.95
C TRP A 100 -0.17 3.52 -3.00
N VAL A 101 1.12 3.76 -3.24
CA VAL A 101 2.22 3.18 -2.46
C VAL A 101 3.25 4.24 -2.09
N GLY A 102 4.00 3.99 -1.03
CA GLY A 102 5.11 4.84 -0.64
C GLY A 102 6.30 4.76 -1.62
N PRO A 103 7.25 5.68 -1.53
CA PRO A 103 8.38 5.73 -2.46
C PRO A 103 9.31 4.51 -2.36
N PHE A 104 9.52 3.99 -1.17
CA PHE A 104 10.38 2.81 -0.96
C PHE A 104 9.71 1.53 -1.45
N GLU A 105 8.40 1.41 -1.22
CA GLU A 105 7.57 0.32 -1.70
C GLU A 105 7.51 0.32 -3.24
N ALA A 106 7.40 1.49 -3.86
CA ALA A 106 7.42 1.63 -5.32
C ALA A 106 8.76 1.15 -5.93
N VAL A 107 9.88 1.45 -5.28
CA VAL A 107 11.20 0.96 -5.72
C VAL A 107 11.26 -0.56 -5.62
N ALA A 108 10.81 -1.15 -4.51
CA ALA A 108 10.82 -2.59 -4.32
C ALA A 108 9.96 -3.32 -5.37
N LEU A 109 8.76 -2.81 -5.63
CA LEU A 109 7.85 -3.30 -6.67
C LEU A 109 8.47 -3.19 -8.07
N ALA A 110 9.08 -2.05 -8.39
CA ALA A 110 9.72 -1.83 -9.69
C ALA A 110 10.92 -2.76 -9.92
N LEU A 111 11.69 -3.06 -8.87
CA LEU A 111 12.78 -4.05 -8.94
C LEU A 111 12.25 -5.47 -9.17
N GLY A 112 11.18 -5.85 -8.47
CA GLY A 112 10.51 -7.14 -8.66
C GLY A 112 9.91 -7.29 -10.06
N LEU A 113 9.18 -6.26 -10.53
CA LEU A 113 8.54 -6.25 -11.84
C LEU A 113 9.55 -6.35 -13.02
N ARG A 114 10.75 -5.80 -12.84
CA ARG A 114 11.82 -5.81 -13.84
C ARG A 114 12.81 -6.97 -13.67
N GLU A 115 12.56 -7.85 -12.70
CA GLU A 115 13.42 -9.01 -12.39
C GLU A 115 14.90 -8.61 -12.19
N ILE A 116 15.13 -7.45 -11.55
CA ILE A 116 16.49 -6.96 -11.34
C ILE A 116 17.14 -7.72 -10.19
N ASP A 117 18.19 -8.46 -10.50
CA ASP A 117 19.02 -9.11 -9.50
C ASP A 117 20.02 -8.16 -8.88
N LEU A 118 20.09 -8.17 -7.56
CA LEU A 118 21.05 -7.40 -6.78
C LEU A 118 22.09 -8.33 -6.15
N PRO A 119 23.34 -7.85 -5.95
CA PRO A 119 24.41 -8.68 -5.36
C PRO A 119 24.07 -9.21 -3.97
N ARG A 120 23.19 -8.54 -3.23
CA ARG A 120 22.71 -8.96 -1.92
C ARG A 120 21.17 -8.89 -1.88
N PRO A 121 20.50 -9.86 -1.21
CA PRO A 121 19.05 -9.89 -1.13
C PRO A 121 18.52 -8.69 -0.32
N LEU A 122 17.53 -8.01 -0.86
CA LEU A 122 16.75 -7.01 -0.13
C LEU A 122 15.73 -7.70 0.79
N THR A 123 15.04 -6.90 1.62
CA THR A 123 14.11 -7.35 2.66
C THR A 123 13.09 -8.38 2.16
N TYR A 124 12.45 -8.14 1.02
CA TYR A 124 11.43 -9.06 0.50
C TYR A 124 12.02 -10.37 -0.01
N ARG A 125 13.17 -10.33 -0.68
CA ARG A 125 13.87 -11.55 -1.11
C ARG A 125 14.40 -12.34 0.10
N PHE A 126 14.84 -11.64 1.14
CA PHE A 126 15.21 -12.25 2.41
C PHE A 126 14.00 -12.88 3.11
N ALA A 127 12.85 -12.19 3.15
CA ALA A 127 11.62 -12.73 3.73
C ALA A 127 11.13 -13.98 2.99
N ALA A 128 11.15 -13.97 1.65
CA ALA A 128 10.84 -15.15 0.83
C ALA A 128 11.80 -16.32 1.14
N GLY A 129 13.10 -16.03 1.29
CA GLY A 129 14.11 -17.02 1.67
C GLY A 129 13.87 -17.60 3.07
N LEU A 130 13.49 -16.79 4.04
CA LEU A 130 13.12 -17.24 5.39
C LEU A 130 11.90 -18.16 5.37
N LEU A 131 10.88 -17.80 4.58
CA LEU A 131 9.68 -18.59 4.42
C LEU A 131 10.04 -19.98 3.83
N ALA A 132 10.83 -20.00 2.75
CA ALA A 132 11.28 -21.21 2.12
C ALA A 132 12.15 -22.08 3.06
N ALA A 133 13.08 -21.47 3.82
CA ALA A 133 13.91 -22.16 4.80
C ALA A 133 13.09 -22.76 5.94
N ALA A 134 11.95 -22.18 6.27
CA ALA A 134 10.99 -22.72 7.25
C ALA A 134 10.06 -23.81 6.65
N GLY A 135 10.28 -24.22 5.39
CA GLY A 135 9.45 -25.21 4.70
C GLY A 135 8.09 -24.69 4.25
N GLY A 136 7.95 -23.38 4.15
CA GLY A 136 6.72 -22.72 3.66
C GLY A 136 6.90 -22.13 2.26
N SER A 137 5.78 -21.80 1.62
CA SER A 137 5.75 -21.12 0.32
C SER A 137 4.59 -20.15 0.26
N LEU A 138 4.73 -19.06 -0.48
CA LEU A 138 3.64 -18.15 -0.80
C LEU A 138 2.79 -18.79 -1.90
N ARG A 139 1.54 -19.09 -1.59
CA ARG A 139 0.58 -19.68 -2.53
C ARG A 139 -0.06 -18.65 -3.44
N GLU A 140 -0.56 -17.58 -2.84
CA GLU A 140 -1.20 -16.47 -3.54
C GLU A 140 -1.26 -15.23 -2.65
N VAL A 141 -1.52 -14.09 -3.26
CA VAL A 141 -1.83 -12.83 -2.57
C VAL A 141 -3.28 -12.45 -2.86
N ARG A 142 -3.99 -12.00 -1.84
CA ARG A 142 -5.37 -11.52 -1.95
C ARG A 142 -5.46 -10.05 -1.57
N ILE A 143 -6.04 -9.23 -2.43
CA ILE A 143 -6.50 -7.88 -2.07
C ILE A 143 -7.96 -8.02 -1.65
N THR A 144 -8.21 -7.95 -0.34
CA THR A 144 -9.46 -8.41 0.26
C THR A 144 -10.54 -7.36 0.33
N ARG A 145 -10.17 -6.09 0.53
CA ARG A 145 -11.14 -5.00 0.66
C ARG A 145 -10.52 -3.63 0.46
N LEU A 146 -11.40 -2.66 0.20
CA LEU A 146 -11.08 -1.23 0.20
C LEU A 146 -11.98 -0.55 1.24
N GLU A 147 -11.40 0.00 2.31
CA GLU A 147 -12.09 0.74 3.35
C GLU A 147 -11.47 2.11 3.52
N GLU A 148 -12.28 3.16 3.51
CA GLU A 148 -11.84 4.56 3.70
C GLU A 148 -10.63 4.97 2.82
N GLY A 149 -10.57 4.43 1.59
CA GLY A 149 -9.47 4.70 0.66
C GLY A 149 -8.19 3.89 0.94
N THR A 150 -8.22 2.95 1.87
CA THR A 150 -7.11 2.05 2.20
C THR A 150 -7.42 0.64 1.72
N PHE A 151 -6.53 0.08 0.92
CA PHE A 151 -6.58 -1.32 0.52
C PHE A 151 -5.97 -2.23 1.59
N TYR A 152 -6.60 -3.37 1.79
CA TYR A 152 -6.15 -4.45 2.67
C TYR A 152 -5.76 -5.66 1.84
N ALA A 153 -4.74 -6.37 2.29
CA ALA A 153 -4.26 -7.56 1.60
C ALA A 153 -3.87 -8.66 2.57
N GLU A 154 -3.85 -9.87 2.06
CA GLU A 154 -3.41 -11.08 2.76
C GLU A 154 -2.45 -11.87 1.88
N ALA A 155 -1.42 -12.43 2.51
CA ALA A 155 -0.55 -13.42 1.92
C ALA A 155 -1.02 -14.82 2.34
N ILE A 156 -1.41 -15.65 1.39
CA ILE A 156 -1.79 -17.04 1.66
C ILE A 156 -0.54 -17.91 1.57
N VAL A 157 -0.19 -18.52 2.66
CA VAL A 157 1.05 -19.27 2.83
C VAL A 157 0.76 -20.73 3.09
N ASP A 158 1.39 -21.62 2.36
CA ASP A 158 1.44 -23.05 2.64
C ASP A 158 2.63 -23.37 3.54
N GLY A 159 2.43 -24.23 4.54
CA GLY A 159 3.47 -24.67 5.47
C GLY A 159 3.14 -26.03 6.07
N ALA A 160 4.04 -26.56 6.90
CA ALA A 160 3.90 -27.89 7.51
C ALA A 160 2.59 -28.05 8.32
N ALA A 161 2.04 -26.99 8.87
CA ALA A 161 0.77 -26.99 9.61
C ALA A 161 -0.46 -26.68 8.71
N GLY A 162 -0.32 -26.75 7.39
CA GLY A 162 -1.33 -26.42 6.40
C GLY A 162 -1.30 -24.95 5.98
N GLN A 163 -2.34 -24.55 5.27
CA GLN A 163 -2.49 -23.20 4.72
C GLN A 163 -2.83 -22.18 5.80
N ARG A 164 -2.26 -20.98 5.70
CA ARG A 164 -2.52 -19.85 6.61
C ARG A 164 -2.62 -18.55 5.83
N SER A 165 -3.50 -17.68 6.29
CA SER A 165 -3.55 -16.28 5.88
C SER A 165 -2.66 -15.43 6.80
N VAL A 166 -1.94 -14.50 6.21
CA VAL A 166 -1.10 -13.52 6.93
C VAL A 166 -1.49 -12.15 6.43
N ASP A 167 -1.95 -11.29 7.34
CA ASP A 167 -2.26 -9.91 7.01
C ASP A 167 -1.02 -9.16 6.54
N ALA A 168 -1.18 -8.36 5.48
CA ALA A 168 -0.10 -7.63 4.87
C ALA A 168 -0.60 -6.31 4.25
N ARG A 169 0.31 -5.33 4.14
CA ARG A 169 0.02 -4.20 3.27
C ARG A 169 0.03 -4.67 1.81
N PRO A 170 -0.84 -4.11 0.95
CA PRO A 170 -0.86 -4.47 -0.47
C PRO A 170 0.51 -4.40 -1.15
N SER A 171 1.28 -3.34 -0.87
CA SER A 171 2.62 -3.16 -1.43
C SER A 171 3.59 -4.28 -1.05
N ASP A 172 3.53 -4.76 0.20
CA ASP A 172 4.41 -5.81 0.69
C ASP A 172 4.04 -7.16 0.09
N ALA A 173 2.74 -7.48 0.10
CA ALA A 173 2.21 -8.70 -0.48
C ALA A 173 2.47 -8.79 -2.00
N LEU A 174 2.20 -7.70 -2.74
CA LEU A 174 2.47 -7.63 -4.18
C LEU A 174 3.95 -7.76 -4.52
N THR A 175 4.85 -7.17 -3.69
CA THR A 175 6.29 -7.30 -3.90
C THR A 175 6.75 -8.77 -3.71
N LEU A 176 6.23 -9.45 -2.69
CA LEU A 176 6.50 -10.88 -2.49
C LEU A 176 5.95 -11.71 -3.65
N ALA A 177 4.72 -11.44 -4.10
CA ALA A 177 4.11 -12.14 -5.23
C ALA A 177 4.98 -12.05 -6.49
N LEU A 178 5.46 -10.85 -6.83
CA LEU A 178 6.36 -10.64 -7.97
C LEU A 178 7.68 -11.42 -7.85
N LEU A 179 8.24 -11.54 -6.63
CA LEU A 179 9.53 -12.21 -6.42
C LEU A 179 9.46 -13.73 -6.48
N VAL A 180 8.31 -14.33 -6.22
CA VAL A 180 8.12 -15.78 -6.20
C VAL A 180 7.12 -16.28 -7.24
N ASP A 181 6.69 -15.37 -8.14
CA ASP A 181 5.71 -15.64 -9.20
C ASP A 181 4.38 -16.24 -8.67
N ALA A 182 3.90 -15.68 -7.55
CA ALA A 182 2.64 -16.10 -6.96
C ALA A 182 1.47 -15.30 -7.57
N PRO A 183 0.30 -15.94 -7.80
CA PRO A 183 -0.86 -15.27 -8.34
C PRO A 183 -1.41 -14.21 -7.38
N VAL A 184 -1.94 -13.13 -7.95
CA VAL A 184 -2.62 -12.05 -7.22
C VAL A 184 -4.10 -12.09 -7.52
N ARG A 185 -4.92 -12.16 -6.49
CA ARG A 185 -6.36 -12.17 -6.57
C ARG A 185 -6.97 -10.96 -5.88
N VAL A 186 -7.96 -10.37 -6.49
CA VAL A 186 -8.62 -9.16 -6.01
C VAL A 186 -10.11 -9.43 -5.82
N ASP A 187 -10.64 -9.03 -4.67
CA ASP A 187 -12.09 -9.03 -4.44
C ASP A 187 -12.76 -8.10 -5.46
N PRO A 188 -13.77 -8.56 -6.21
CA PRO A 188 -14.46 -7.76 -7.22
C PRO A 188 -15.10 -6.49 -6.64
N GLY A 189 -15.45 -6.47 -5.36
CA GLY A 189 -15.90 -5.28 -4.65
C GLY A 189 -14.80 -4.22 -4.49
N SER A 190 -13.56 -4.65 -4.33
CA SER A 190 -12.40 -3.78 -4.22
C SER A 190 -11.93 -3.20 -5.56
N SER A 191 -12.30 -3.80 -6.68
CA SER A 191 -11.93 -3.35 -8.03
C SER A 191 -12.74 -2.13 -8.52
N LYS A 192 -13.73 -1.69 -7.76
CA LYS A 192 -14.43 -0.43 -8.01
C LYS A 192 -13.63 0.75 -7.44
N SER A 193 -12.40 0.96 -7.91
CA SER A 193 -11.73 2.23 -7.68
C SER A 193 -12.60 3.37 -8.17
N PRO A 194 -12.82 4.45 -7.40
CA PRO A 194 -13.37 5.66 -7.97
C PRO A 194 -12.40 6.09 -9.06
N GLY A 195 -12.84 6.00 -10.31
CA GLY A 195 -12.13 6.59 -11.44
C GLY A 195 -11.82 8.04 -11.11
N PRO A 196 -10.84 8.69 -11.77
CA PRO A 196 -10.55 10.09 -11.56
C PRO A 196 -11.89 10.83 -11.65
N ALA A 197 -12.19 11.62 -10.61
CA ALA A 197 -13.45 12.36 -10.51
C ALA A 197 -13.72 13.02 -11.87
N SER A 198 -14.75 12.53 -12.55
CA SER A 198 -15.22 13.12 -13.79
C SER A 198 -15.55 14.58 -13.45
N SER A 199 -14.81 15.50 -14.04
CA SER A 199 -15.11 16.92 -14.00
C SER A 199 -16.48 17.14 -14.65
N HIS A 200 -17.53 17.05 -13.84
CA HIS A 200 -18.85 17.53 -14.22
C HIS A 200 -18.82 19.05 -14.11
N GLY A 201 -18.94 19.70 -15.25
CA GLY A 201 -19.21 21.12 -15.23
C GLY A 201 -18.58 21.92 -16.36
N ALA A 202 -18.77 21.51 -17.60
CA ALA A 202 -18.74 22.46 -18.71
C ALA A 202 -20.15 22.60 -19.24
N SER A 203 -21.03 23.25 -18.46
CA SER A 203 -22.31 23.72 -18.96
C SER A 203 -22.08 24.91 -19.88
N GLY A 204 -22.47 24.70 -21.15
CA GLY A 204 -23.06 25.65 -22.04
C GLY A 204 -22.48 27.05 -22.16
N CYS A 205 -21.41 27.22 -22.89
CA CYS A 205 -21.16 28.48 -23.57
C CYS A 205 -21.88 28.49 -24.92
N ARG A 206 -23.10 29.02 -24.98
CA ARG A 206 -23.79 29.34 -26.25
C ARG A 206 -22.98 30.41 -26.94
N SER A 207 -22.31 30.07 -28.02
CA SER A 207 -21.74 31.01 -28.97
C SER A 207 -22.89 31.70 -29.71
N SER A 208 -23.25 32.90 -29.27
CA SER A 208 -24.01 33.87 -30.10
C SER A 208 -23.10 34.33 -31.21
N ARG A 209 -23.37 33.82 -32.42
CA ARG A 209 -22.80 34.34 -33.65
C ARG A 209 -23.24 35.77 -33.83
N ARG A 210 -22.35 36.74 -33.62
CA ARG A 210 -22.52 38.10 -34.11
C ARG A 210 -22.00 38.17 -35.56
N THR A 211 -22.91 38.38 -36.46
CA THR A 211 -22.69 38.75 -37.87
C THR A 211 -22.01 40.10 -37.91
N PRO A 212 -20.91 40.33 -38.68
CA PRO A 212 -20.36 41.65 -38.86
C PRO A 212 -21.22 42.46 -39.89
N PRO A 213 -21.36 43.77 -39.72
CA PRO A 213 -22.09 44.59 -40.68
C PRO A 213 -21.27 44.75 -41.97
N ARG A 214 -21.98 44.67 -43.12
CA ARG A 214 -21.45 45.00 -44.43
C ARG A 214 -21.11 46.49 -44.48
N SER A 215 -19.88 46.81 -44.82
CA SER A 215 -19.50 48.18 -45.23
C SER A 215 -19.85 48.34 -46.73
N SER A 216 -20.79 49.26 -46.98
CA SER A 216 -21.05 49.80 -48.31
C SER A 216 -19.93 50.75 -48.66
N ALA A 217 -19.23 50.45 -49.74
CA ALA A 217 -18.36 51.39 -50.44
C ALA A 217 -19.19 52.21 -51.40
N THR A 218 -19.07 53.53 -51.32
CA THR A 218 -19.47 54.49 -52.39
C THR A 218 -18.42 55.60 -52.46
N GLY A 219 -17.95 55.89 -53.63
CA GLY A 219 -17.18 57.05 -53.95
C GLY A 219 -15.79 56.80 -54.52
#